data_edc0299f33a3d84155f70fe23df2f4dd
#
_entry.id   edc0299f33a3d84155f70fe23df2f4dd
#
_cell.length_a   1.000
_cell.length_b   1.000
_cell.length_c   1.000
_cell.angle_alpha   90.00
_cell.angle_beta   90.00
_cell.angle_gamma   90.00
#
_symmetry.space_group_name_H-M   'P 1'
#
loop_
_entity.id
_entity.type
_entity.pdbx_description
1 polymer ?
#
loop_
_entity_poly.entity_id
_entity_poly.type
_entity_poly.pdbx_seq_one_letter_code
_entity_poly.pdbx_strand_id
1 'polypeptide(L)'
;GLPKISDGQQLFLLNGLAKLADDGRMAIIQNGSPLFKGDAGSGESNIRGYILENDWLEAIIQIPNDMFYNTGIATYIWVITKNKTAARTGKVQLIDASKCSVKRRKPIGNKRNEFTDACVQLITNAYNAFADGVWSDGELVVECKVKDNDEFKYTKVVVEQPLLDEAGN
;
A
#
# COMPACT_ATOMS: atom_id res chain seq x y z
N GLY A 1 -15.98 -10.14 -6.42
CA GLY A 1 -16.48 -10.49 -5.08
C GLY A 1 -16.56 -9.26 -4.19
N LEU A 2 -17.31 -9.32 -3.12
CA LEU A 2 -17.38 -8.26 -2.13
C LEU A 2 -16.48 -8.62 -0.94
N PRO A 3 -15.87 -7.64 -0.25
CA PRO A 3 -15.11 -7.89 0.98
C PRO A 3 -16.07 -8.32 2.10
N LYS A 4 -15.52 -8.81 3.20
CA LYS A 4 -16.32 -9.11 4.39
C LYS A 4 -17.07 -7.87 4.87
N ILE A 5 -18.31 -8.04 5.33
CA ILE A 5 -19.17 -6.94 5.83
C ILE A 5 -18.47 -6.14 6.95
N SER A 6 -17.60 -6.78 7.72
CA SER A 6 -16.84 -6.16 8.81
C SER A 6 -15.65 -5.29 8.34
N ASP A 7 -15.28 -5.33 7.06
CA ASP A 7 -14.16 -4.58 6.51
C ASP A 7 -14.63 -3.58 5.44
N GLY A 8 -14.93 -2.36 5.89
CA GLY A 8 -15.39 -1.29 5.01
C GLY A 8 -14.29 -0.64 4.17
N GLN A 9 -13.00 -0.89 4.44
CA GLN A 9 -11.90 -0.16 3.80
C GLN A 9 -11.85 -0.38 2.29
N GLN A 10 -11.97 -1.63 1.86
CA GLN A 10 -11.99 -1.94 0.43
C GLN A 10 -13.29 -1.50 -0.24
N LEU A 11 -14.40 -1.40 0.49
CA LEU A 11 -15.64 -0.81 -0.04
C LEU A 11 -15.47 0.69 -0.31
N PHE A 12 -14.81 1.43 0.59
CA PHE A 12 -14.47 2.83 0.35
C PHE A 12 -13.55 3.00 -0.86
N LEU A 13 -12.56 2.12 -1.01
CA LEU A 13 -11.68 2.08 -2.17
C LEU A 13 -12.46 1.87 -3.47
N LEU A 14 -13.35 0.87 -3.53
CA LEU A 14 -14.21 0.60 -4.68
C LEU A 14 -15.18 1.74 -4.96
N ASN A 15 -15.77 2.36 -3.94
CA ASN A 15 -16.65 3.52 -4.11
C ASN A 15 -15.89 4.71 -4.71
N GLY A 16 -14.65 4.96 -4.26
CA GLY A 16 -13.77 5.96 -4.85
C GLY A 16 -13.47 5.67 -6.33
N LEU A 17 -13.09 4.42 -6.63
CA LEU A 17 -12.84 3.97 -8.00
C LEU A 17 -14.05 4.12 -8.93
N ALA A 18 -15.26 3.81 -8.43
CA ALA A 18 -16.49 3.94 -9.21
C ALA A 18 -16.82 5.39 -9.58
N LYS A 19 -16.35 6.35 -8.79
CA LYS A 19 -16.55 7.80 -9.00
C LYS A 19 -15.37 8.49 -9.66
N LEU A 20 -14.24 7.80 -9.80
CA LEU A 20 -13.04 8.36 -10.39
C LEU A 20 -13.24 8.54 -11.90
N ALA A 21 -13.02 9.75 -12.38
CA ALA A 21 -12.97 10.04 -13.82
C ALA A 21 -11.83 9.29 -14.50
N ASP A 22 -11.90 9.12 -15.83
CA ASP A 22 -10.91 8.34 -16.58
C ASP A 22 -9.51 8.95 -16.55
N ASP A 23 -9.40 10.28 -16.44
CA ASP A 23 -8.15 11.02 -16.27
C ASP A 23 -7.87 11.38 -14.80
N GLY A 24 -8.72 10.92 -13.88
CA GLY A 24 -8.65 11.24 -12.46
C GLY A 24 -7.55 10.50 -11.71
N ARG A 25 -7.16 11.07 -10.56
CA ARG A 25 -6.30 10.45 -9.57
C ARG A 25 -6.93 10.54 -8.19
N MET A 26 -6.82 9.47 -7.42
CA MET A 26 -7.33 9.37 -6.06
C MET A 26 -6.19 8.99 -5.12
N ALA A 27 -6.17 9.58 -3.93
CA ALA A 27 -5.36 9.12 -2.82
C ALA A 27 -6.28 8.79 -1.63
N ILE A 28 -6.10 7.61 -1.05
CA ILE A 28 -6.87 7.17 0.11
C ILE A 28 -5.94 6.57 1.16
N ILE A 29 -6.16 6.94 2.42
CA ILE A 29 -5.40 6.41 3.56
C ILE A 29 -6.15 5.22 4.13
N GLN A 30 -5.44 4.10 4.28
CA GLN A 30 -5.95 2.88 4.87
C GLN A 30 -4.93 2.29 5.85
N ASN A 31 -5.36 1.39 6.75
CA ASN A 31 -4.42 0.56 7.51
C ASN A 31 -3.82 -0.55 6.61
N GLY A 32 -2.95 -1.41 7.17
CA GLY A 32 -2.30 -2.46 6.40
C GLY A 32 -3.22 -3.61 5.97
N SER A 33 -4.39 -3.79 6.60
CA SER A 33 -5.26 -4.94 6.33
C SER A 33 -5.62 -5.14 4.85
N PRO A 34 -6.03 -4.11 4.09
CA PRO A 34 -6.34 -4.25 2.67
C PRO A 34 -5.20 -4.76 1.80
N LEU A 35 -3.95 -4.62 2.25
CA LEU A 35 -2.78 -5.07 1.50
C LEU A 35 -2.61 -6.61 1.53
N PHE A 36 -2.99 -7.28 2.62
CA PHE A 36 -2.68 -8.69 2.82
C PHE A 36 -3.85 -9.58 3.23
N LYS A 37 -4.94 -9.03 3.79
CA LYS A 37 -6.08 -9.85 4.21
C LYS A 37 -6.78 -10.54 3.04
N GLY A 38 -7.36 -11.69 3.35
CA GLY A 38 -8.10 -12.53 2.41
C GLY A 38 -7.21 -13.52 1.65
N ASP A 39 -7.61 -14.79 1.70
CA ASP A 39 -6.98 -15.85 0.92
C ASP A 39 -7.23 -15.68 -0.58
N ALA A 40 -6.46 -16.41 -1.40
CA ALA A 40 -6.68 -16.50 -2.83
C ALA A 40 -8.13 -16.84 -3.15
N GLY A 41 -8.76 -16.07 -4.04
CA GLY A 41 -10.17 -16.21 -4.41
C GLY A 41 -11.17 -15.56 -3.45
N SER A 42 -10.73 -15.01 -2.30
CA SER A 42 -11.61 -14.22 -1.43
C SER A 42 -11.99 -12.89 -2.07
N GLY A 43 -13.03 -12.23 -1.53
CA GLY A 43 -13.46 -10.91 -2.01
C GLY A 43 -12.35 -9.88 -1.95
N GLU A 44 -11.59 -9.86 -0.86
CA GLU A 44 -10.46 -8.94 -0.64
C GLU A 44 -9.34 -9.17 -1.65
N SER A 45 -8.96 -10.44 -1.88
CA SER A 45 -7.95 -10.82 -2.87
C SER A 45 -8.39 -10.46 -4.29
N ASN A 46 -9.66 -10.72 -4.63
CA ASN A 46 -10.21 -10.39 -5.95
C ASN A 46 -10.27 -8.89 -6.21
N ILE A 47 -10.52 -8.06 -5.18
CA ILE A 47 -10.49 -6.60 -5.31
C ILE A 47 -9.08 -6.11 -5.61
N ARG A 48 -8.06 -6.62 -4.90
CA ARG A 48 -6.65 -6.29 -5.20
C ARG A 48 -6.28 -6.71 -6.62
N GLY A 49 -6.64 -7.95 -7.00
CA GLY A 49 -6.41 -8.46 -8.35
C GLY A 49 -7.04 -7.56 -9.41
N TYR A 50 -8.32 -7.20 -9.22
CA TYR A 50 -9.04 -6.32 -10.13
C TYR A 50 -8.35 -4.96 -10.33
N ILE A 51 -7.84 -4.35 -9.26
CA ILE A 51 -7.15 -3.05 -9.34
C ILE A 51 -5.82 -3.18 -10.07
N LEU A 52 -5.07 -4.26 -9.82
CA LEU A 52 -3.77 -4.53 -10.46
C LEU A 52 -3.92 -4.93 -11.93
N GLU A 53 -4.90 -5.78 -12.25
CA GLU A 53 -5.17 -6.24 -13.63
C GLU A 53 -5.63 -5.11 -14.55
N ASN A 54 -6.35 -4.13 -14.00
CA ASN A 54 -6.71 -2.92 -14.74
C ASN A 54 -5.62 -1.84 -14.73
N ASP A 55 -4.48 -2.13 -14.13
CA ASP A 55 -3.34 -1.22 -14.02
C ASP A 55 -3.67 0.14 -13.35
N TRP A 56 -4.54 0.13 -12.33
CA TRP A 56 -4.98 1.36 -11.67
C TRP A 56 -4.19 1.72 -10.42
N LEU A 57 -3.48 0.77 -9.80
CA LEU A 57 -2.63 1.05 -8.64
C LEU A 57 -1.32 1.69 -9.10
N GLU A 58 -1.12 2.98 -8.77
CA GLU A 58 0.07 3.72 -9.14
C GLU A 58 1.17 3.64 -8.07
N ALA A 59 0.79 3.80 -6.80
CA ALA A 59 1.74 3.70 -5.68
C ALA A 59 1.07 3.28 -4.37
N ILE A 60 1.85 2.67 -3.50
CA ILE A 60 1.57 2.48 -2.07
C ILE A 60 2.66 3.18 -1.28
N ILE A 61 2.27 4.09 -0.39
CA ILE A 61 3.18 4.84 0.46
C ILE A 61 2.91 4.47 1.92
N GLN A 62 3.84 3.78 2.55
CA GLN A 62 3.78 3.57 4.00
C GLN A 62 4.18 4.87 4.70
N ILE A 63 3.32 5.36 5.58
CA ILE A 63 3.62 6.53 6.40
C ILE A 63 3.98 6.11 7.84
N PRO A 64 4.66 6.97 8.61
CA PRO A 64 5.09 6.66 9.97
C PRO A 64 3.93 6.26 10.88
N ASN A 65 4.24 5.48 11.90
CA ASN A 65 3.30 5.21 12.99
C ASN A 65 2.98 6.51 13.76
N ASP A 66 1.93 6.47 14.56
CA ASP A 66 1.54 7.59 15.44
C ASP A 66 1.27 8.92 14.71
N MET A 67 0.82 8.86 13.44
CA MET A 67 0.47 10.05 12.65
C MET A 67 -0.95 10.56 12.91
N PHE A 68 -1.82 9.75 13.52
CA PHE A 68 -3.22 10.05 13.76
C PHE A 68 -3.56 10.07 15.27
N TYR A 69 -4.51 10.93 15.67
CA TYR A 69 -4.87 11.12 17.09
C TYR A 69 -5.54 9.88 17.71
N ASN A 70 -6.23 9.06 16.92
CA ASN A 70 -7.03 7.92 17.39
C ASN A 70 -6.38 6.56 17.13
N THR A 71 -5.20 6.50 16.51
CA THR A 71 -4.52 5.23 16.23
C THR A 71 -3.01 5.43 16.12
N GLY A 72 -2.25 4.46 16.65
CA GLY A 72 -0.78 4.42 16.53
C GLY A 72 -0.27 3.43 15.49
N ILE A 73 -1.16 2.75 14.74
CA ILE A 73 -0.76 1.73 13.78
C ILE A 73 -0.16 2.30 12.49
N ALA A 74 0.58 1.47 11.77
CA ALA A 74 1.03 1.79 10.42
C ALA A 74 -0.16 2.02 9.49
N THR A 75 -0.07 3.07 8.69
CA THR A 75 -1.07 3.41 7.67
C THR A 75 -0.39 3.60 6.33
N TYR A 76 -1.18 3.46 5.27
CA TYR A 76 -0.70 3.44 3.89
C TYR A 76 -1.57 4.35 3.04
N ILE A 77 -0.93 5.16 2.21
CA ILE A 77 -1.61 5.93 1.17
C ILE A 77 -1.62 5.10 -0.10
N TRP A 78 -2.81 4.80 -0.60
CA TRP A 78 -3.00 4.20 -1.90
C TRP A 78 -3.19 5.31 -2.92
N VAL A 79 -2.32 5.36 -3.92
CA VAL A 79 -2.44 6.29 -5.06
C VAL A 79 -2.96 5.49 -6.24
N ILE A 80 -4.12 5.90 -6.74
CA ILE A 80 -4.85 5.20 -7.79
C ILE A 80 -5.19 6.17 -8.91
N THR A 81 -4.99 5.74 -10.14
CA THR A 81 -5.39 6.47 -11.35
C THR A 81 -5.80 5.49 -12.44
N LYS A 82 -6.75 5.88 -13.27
CA LYS A 82 -7.13 5.10 -14.46
C LYS A 82 -6.27 5.46 -15.67
N ASN A 83 -5.45 6.50 -15.56
CA ASN A 83 -4.61 7.00 -16.64
C ASN A 83 -3.17 7.19 -16.16
N LYS A 84 -2.42 6.10 -16.05
CA LYS A 84 -0.99 6.14 -15.76
C LYS A 84 -0.22 6.73 -16.93
N THR A 85 0.87 7.42 -16.64
CA THR A 85 1.84 7.79 -17.67
C THR A 85 2.52 6.55 -18.26
N ALA A 86 3.03 6.64 -19.47
CA ALA A 86 3.72 5.53 -20.16
C ALA A 86 4.85 4.92 -19.30
N ALA A 87 5.59 5.74 -18.56
CA ALA A 87 6.67 5.27 -17.69
C ALA A 87 6.18 4.44 -16.49
N ARG A 88 4.91 4.61 -16.08
CA ARG A 88 4.29 3.94 -14.92
C ARG A 88 3.36 2.79 -15.29
N THR A 89 3.05 2.64 -16.58
CA THR A 89 2.17 1.58 -17.07
C THR A 89 2.73 0.21 -16.72
N GLY A 90 1.88 -0.68 -16.21
CA GLY A 90 2.23 -2.03 -15.79
C GLY A 90 3.06 -2.13 -14.51
N LYS A 91 3.25 -1.02 -13.78
CA LYS A 91 4.13 -0.95 -12.60
C LYS A 91 3.43 -0.31 -11.41
N VAL A 92 3.90 -0.70 -10.22
CA VAL A 92 3.51 -0.10 -8.93
C VAL A 92 4.75 0.38 -8.21
N GLN A 93 4.71 1.60 -7.69
CA GLN A 93 5.76 2.14 -6.83
C GLN A 93 5.43 1.88 -5.36
N LEU A 94 6.35 1.23 -4.65
CA LEU A 94 6.28 1.02 -3.22
C LEU A 94 7.22 2.03 -2.55
N ILE A 95 6.69 2.84 -1.64
CA ILE A 95 7.42 3.89 -0.94
C ILE A 95 7.33 3.63 0.56
N ASP A 96 8.45 3.35 1.19
CA ASP A 96 8.57 3.28 2.64
C ASP A 96 9.03 4.64 3.18
N ALA A 97 8.08 5.41 3.72
CA ALA A 97 8.33 6.66 4.42
C ALA A 97 8.17 6.51 5.94
N SER A 98 8.24 5.30 6.48
CA SER A 98 8.05 5.03 7.91
C SER A 98 9.04 5.77 8.82
N LYS A 99 10.21 6.16 8.28
CA LYS A 99 11.25 6.93 8.96
C LYS A 99 11.25 8.43 8.58
N CYS A 100 10.22 8.88 7.86
CA CYS A 100 10.14 10.24 7.34
C CYS A 100 9.11 11.05 8.15
N SER A 101 9.45 11.40 9.41
CA SER A 101 8.63 12.26 10.26
C SER A 101 9.46 12.91 11.35
N VAL A 102 8.90 13.94 11.98
CA VAL A 102 9.46 14.53 13.20
C VAL A 102 8.53 14.30 14.39
N LYS A 103 9.13 14.20 15.59
CA LYS A 103 8.36 14.04 16.81
C LYS A 103 7.71 15.38 17.21
N ARG A 104 6.44 15.31 17.55
CA ARG A 104 5.71 16.45 18.10
C ARG A 104 6.23 16.79 19.50
N ARG A 105 6.31 18.08 19.80
CA ARG A 105 6.66 18.56 21.15
C ARG A 105 5.59 18.15 22.18
N LYS A 106 4.30 18.16 21.78
CA LYS A 106 3.18 17.72 22.62
C LYS A 106 2.32 16.74 21.82
N PRO A 107 2.13 15.51 22.31
CA PRO A 107 1.22 14.55 21.69
C PRO A 107 -0.24 15.05 21.71
N ILE A 108 -1.03 14.61 20.71
CA ILE A 108 -2.48 14.78 20.67
C ILE A 108 -3.08 13.39 20.57
N GLY A 109 -3.55 12.82 21.68
CA GLY A 109 -3.94 11.41 21.73
C GLY A 109 -2.77 10.52 21.35
N ASN A 110 -2.96 9.62 20.37
CA ASN A 110 -1.91 8.75 19.84
C ASN A 110 -0.97 9.46 18.86
N LYS A 111 -1.31 10.66 18.40
CA LYS A 111 -0.48 11.39 17.44
C LYS A 111 0.77 11.95 18.11
N ARG A 112 1.91 11.29 17.87
CA ARG A 112 3.23 11.65 18.40
C ARG A 112 4.18 12.14 17.31
N ASN A 113 3.87 11.85 16.06
CA ASN A 113 4.66 12.21 14.89
C ASN A 113 3.87 13.17 13.98
N GLU A 114 4.59 13.95 13.21
CA GLU A 114 4.01 14.84 12.19
C GLU A 114 4.94 14.96 10.98
N PHE A 115 4.34 15.30 9.83
CA PHE A 115 5.08 15.72 8.67
C PHE A 115 5.45 17.19 8.76
N THR A 116 6.67 17.49 8.37
CA THR A 116 7.12 18.84 8.02
C THR A 116 7.08 19.00 6.50
N ASP A 117 7.26 20.22 6.00
CA ASP A 117 7.40 20.48 4.56
C ASP A 117 8.56 19.68 3.96
N ALA A 118 9.66 19.51 4.71
CA ALA A 118 10.79 18.66 4.29
C ALA A 118 10.37 17.20 4.09
N CYS A 119 9.57 16.63 5.00
CA CYS A 119 9.04 15.27 4.85
C CYS A 119 8.17 15.14 3.60
N VAL A 120 7.24 16.09 3.40
CA VAL A 120 6.36 16.10 2.22
C VAL A 120 7.18 16.22 0.93
N GLN A 121 8.16 17.12 0.91
CA GLN A 121 9.03 17.31 -0.24
C GLN A 121 9.85 16.06 -0.56
N LEU A 122 10.41 15.41 0.46
CA LEU A 122 11.22 14.20 0.29
C LEU A 122 10.39 13.05 -0.27
N ILE A 123 9.19 12.81 0.28
CA ILE A 123 8.26 11.78 -0.22
C ILE A 123 7.83 12.10 -1.65
N THR A 124 7.53 13.37 -1.94
CA THR A 124 7.11 13.80 -3.28
C THR A 124 8.24 13.65 -4.31
N ASN A 125 9.48 13.98 -3.93
CA ASN A 125 10.64 13.79 -4.78
C ASN A 125 10.86 12.31 -5.10
N ALA A 126 10.78 11.44 -4.10
CA ALA A 126 10.88 10.00 -4.27
C ALA A 126 9.76 9.45 -5.17
N TYR A 127 8.52 9.90 -4.97
CA TYR A 127 7.38 9.54 -5.82
C TYR A 127 7.58 9.97 -7.27
N ASN A 128 8.04 11.19 -7.50
CA ASN A 128 8.24 11.74 -8.85
C ASN A 128 9.43 11.09 -9.58
N ALA A 129 10.49 10.69 -8.85
CA ALA A 129 11.64 10.02 -9.42
C ALA A 129 11.29 8.68 -10.07
N PHE A 130 10.26 7.99 -9.55
CA PHE A 130 9.78 6.69 -10.03
C PHE A 130 10.93 5.70 -10.30
N ALA A 131 11.79 5.51 -9.32
CA ALA A 131 12.98 4.66 -9.40
C ALA A 131 13.21 3.94 -8.08
N ASP A 132 13.93 2.82 -8.14
CA ASP A 132 14.48 2.19 -6.95
C ASP A 132 15.54 3.11 -6.33
N GLY A 133 15.54 3.22 -5.00
CA GLY A 133 16.54 4.02 -4.32
C GLY A 133 16.15 4.46 -2.92
N VAL A 134 17.04 5.23 -2.33
CA VAL A 134 16.88 5.83 -1.02
C VAL A 134 17.08 7.33 -1.14
N TRP A 135 16.11 8.08 -0.60
CA TRP A 135 16.16 9.54 -0.49
C TRP A 135 16.30 9.91 0.98
N SER A 136 17.18 10.84 1.28
CA SER A 136 17.41 11.27 2.67
C SER A 136 17.63 12.77 2.78
N ASP A 137 17.21 13.31 3.92
CA ASP A 137 17.49 14.69 4.35
C ASP A 137 17.69 14.65 5.86
N GLY A 138 18.94 14.73 6.30
CA GLY A 138 19.33 14.49 7.68
C GLY A 138 18.92 13.09 8.15
N GLU A 139 18.08 13.02 9.18
CA GLU A 139 17.54 11.77 9.72
C GLU A 139 16.29 11.26 9.00
N LEU A 140 15.73 12.06 8.09
CA LEU A 140 14.56 11.67 7.30
C LEU A 140 15.00 10.74 6.18
N VAL A 141 14.32 9.59 6.05
CA VAL A 141 14.65 8.58 5.05
C VAL A 141 13.37 8.08 4.39
N VAL A 142 13.42 7.96 3.08
CA VAL A 142 12.38 7.37 2.23
C VAL A 142 13.03 6.35 1.31
N GLU A 143 12.52 5.12 1.32
CA GLU A 143 13.00 4.04 0.45
C GLU A 143 11.93 3.74 -0.61
N CYS A 144 12.35 3.55 -1.86
CA CYS A 144 11.44 3.24 -2.97
C CYS A 144 11.87 1.98 -3.69
N LYS A 145 10.84 1.23 -4.13
CA LYS A 145 10.98 0.14 -5.09
C LYS A 145 9.87 0.23 -6.12
N VAL A 146 10.22 0.02 -7.38
CA VAL A 146 9.28 -0.09 -8.49
C VAL A 146 9.15 -1.56 -8.85
N LYS A 147 7.92 -2.05 -8.91
CA LYS A 147 7.58 -3.46 -9.14
C LYS A 147 6.65 -3.59 -10.33
N ASP A 148 6.83 -4.61 -11.13
CA ASP A 148 5.88 -4.96 -12.17
C ASP A 148 4.58 -5.51 -11.54
N ASN A 149 3.43 -5.24 -12.13
CA ASN A 149 2.14 -5.73 -11.64
C ASN A 149 2.13 -7.26 -11.48
N ASP A 150 2.87 -7.97 -12.31
CA ASP A 150 2.95 -9.44 -12.29
C ASP A 150 3.68 -9.99 -11.07
N GLU A 151 4.55 -9.20 -10.42
CA GLU A 151 5.24 -9.62 -9.19
C GLU A 151 4.28 -9.75 -7.99
N PHE A 152 3.08 -9.21 -8.08
CA PHE A 152 2.04 -9.35 -7.04
C PHE A 152 1.13 -10.56 -7.24
N LYS A 153 1.29 -11.30 -8.35
CA LYS A 153 0.53 -12.51 -8.62
C LYS A 153 1.15 -13.69 -7.87
N TYR A 154 0.30 -14.53 -7.30
CA TYR A 154 0.73 -15.76 -6.64
C TYR A 154 -0.31 -16.86 -6.85
N THR A 155 0.17 -18.10 -6.83
CA THR A 155 -0.68 -19.29 -6.85
C THR A 155 -0.57 -19.98 -5.49
N LYS A 156 -1.70 -20.14 -4.80
CA LYS A 156 -1.76 -20.94 -3.57
C LYS A 156 -1.83 -22.41 -3.94
N VAL A 157 -0.87 -23.19 -3.49
CA VAL A 157 -0.85 -24.64 -3.66
C VAL A 157 -0.97 -25.32 -2.30
N VAL A 158 -1.63 -26.48 -2.26
CA VAL A 158 -1.66 -27.36 -1.11
C VAL A 158 -0.68 -28.49 -1.40
N VAL A 159 0.30 -28.66 -0.53
CA VAL A 159 1.24 -29.78 -0.59
C VAL A 159 0.82 -30.78 0.44
N GLU A 160 0.39 -31.96 -0.01
CA GLU A 160 0.07 -33.10 0.87
C GLU A 160 1.31 -33.98 0.95
N GLN A 161 1.78 -34.23 2.16
CA GLN A 161 2.81 -35.22 2.45
C GLN A 161 2.16 -36.41 3.15
N PRO A 162 2.35 -37.64 2.65
CA PRO A 162 1.89 -38.82 3.37
C PRO A 162 2.63 -38.88 4.73
N LEU A 163 1.89 -39.15 5.78
CA LEU A 163 2.49 -39.54 7.05
C LEU A 163 2.99 -40.97 6.90
N LEU A 164 4.30 -41.11 6.78
CA LEU A 164 4.94 -42.42 6.79
C LEU A 164 5.02 -42.93 8.23
N ASP A 165 4.79 -44.23 8.42
CA ASP A 165 5.07 -44.87 9.68
C ASP A 165 6.59 -44.99 9.93
N GLU A 166 7.00 -45.50 11.11
CA GLU A 166 8.42 -45.68 11.45
C GLU A 166 9.14 -46.67 10.52
N ALA A 167 8.41 -47.44 9.72
CA ALA A 167 8.92 -48.37 8.73
C ALA A 167 8.99 -47.75 7.30
N GLY A 168 8.52 -46.52 7.14
CA GLY A 168 8.57 -45.82 5.85
C GLY A 168 7.44 -46.18 4.86
N ASN A 169 6.32 -46.75 5.36
CA ASN A 169 5.13 -47.05 4.56
C ASN A 169 4.08 -45.96 4.66
#